data_c13ec3edf1b4c70be8898333e38a3ac7
#
_entry.id   c13ec3edf1b4c70be8898333e38a3ac7
#
_cell.length_a   1.000
_cell.length_b   1.000
_cell.length_c   1.000
_cell.angle_alpha   90.00
_cell.angle_beta   90.00
_cell.angle_gamma   90.00
#
_symmetry.space_group_name_H-M   'P 1'
#
loop_
_entity.id
_entity.type
_entity.pdbx_description
1 polymer ?
#
loop_
_entity_poly.entity_id
_entity_poly.type
_entity_poly.pdbx_seq_one_letter_code
_entity_poly.pdbx_strand_id
1 'polypeptide(L)'
;MFGDYSISDLGAILAMQGFAGLILFSVYVLMALGLAIIFGQMGVINMAHGEFMILGAYVTWMTSNAVQHVAPWLFPGYFFIAMILAFTASGALGMLVEWALIRHLYKRPLDTLLATWGLSLILQQAYRSVFGAREVGVELPEWMMGSWQATDSIQIPINGMFVMALTILITIAVAYVLFWSSWGKQVRAVVQNRVMAGAVGINTEKVDRYTFGLGCGIAGIAGSAFTMIGSTGPTAGQLYIVDTFLVVVFGGAASLFGTIASAFSISQTQSTLEFFLSGSMAKVITLLTIVAILMVRPQGLFALKVRK
;
A
#
# COMPACT_ATOMS: atom_id res chain seq x y z
N MET A 1 31.32 14.54 11.48
CA MET A 1 29.87 14.53 11.68
C MET A 1 29.43 13.76 12.92
N PHE A 2 30.22 12.88 13.51
CA PHE A 2 29.86 12.03 14.66
C PHE A 2 30.63 12.33 15.95
N GLY A 3 31.43 13.41 16.00
CA GLY A 3 32.35 13.66 17.12
C GLY A 3 31.73 14.23 18.40
N ASP A 4 30.45 14.67 18.36
CA ASP A 4 29.81 15.38 19.46
C ASP A 4 28.62 14.66 20.10
N TYR A 5 28.28 13.46 19.60
CA TYR A 5 27.15 12.68 20.13
C TYR A 5 27.60 11.66 21.17
N SER A 6 26.90 11.62 22.29
CA SER A 6 27.05 10.56 23.29
C SER A 6 26.58 9.22 22.70
N ILE A 7 27.08 8.09 23.20
CA ILE A 7 26.61 6.75 22.81
C ILE A 7 25.10 6.59 23.06
N SER A 8 24.57 7.23 24.10
CA SER A 8 23.13 7.28 24.38
C SER A 8 22.34 8.04 23.32
N ASP A 9 22.90 9.14 22.78
CA ASP A 9 22.25 9.95 21.74
C ASP A 9 22.22 9.20 20.41
N LEU A 10 23.30 8.51 20.05
CA LEU A 10 23.34 7.65 18.87
C LEU A 10 22.33 6.50 18.97
N GLY A 11 22.17 5.91 20.16
CA GLY A 11 21.16 4.88 20.44
C GLY A 11 19.74 5.42 20.25
N ALA A 12 19.44 6.61 20.76
CA ALA A 12 18.14 7.26 20.62
C ALA A 12 17.83 7.60 19.14
N ILE A 13 18.81 8.14 18.40
CA ILE A 13 18.69 8.44 16.99
C ILE A 13 18.39 7.17 16.18
N LEU A 14 19.12 6.09 16.39
CA LEU A 14 18.88 4.81 15.70
C LEU A 14 17.50 4.22 16.03
N ALA A 15 17.06 4.34 17.28
CA ALA A 15 15.73 3.89 17.68
C ALA A 15 14.62 4.70 16.98
N MET A 16 14.75 6.02 16.93
CA MET A 16 13.79 6.90 16.25
C MET A 16 13.78 6.63 14.73
N GLN A 17 14.96 6.42 14.13
CA GLN A 17 15.07 6.07 12.72
C GLN A 17 14.47 4.70 12.40
N GLY A 18 14.70 3.72 13.28
CA GLY A 18 14.06 2.40 13.18
C GLY A 18 12.53 2.51 13.26
N PHE A 19 12.01 3.37 14.14
CA PHE A 19 10.57 3.61 14.23
C PHE A 19 10.02 4.32 12.98
N ALA A 20 10.72 5.32 12.45
CA ALA A 20 10.35 5.95 11.19
C ALA A 20 10.31 4.93 10.04
N GLY A 21 11.28 4.02 9.99
CA GLY A 21 11.28 2.87 9.08
C GLY A 21 10.09 1.94 9.26
N LEU A 22 9.60 1.73 10.50
CA LEU A 22 8.41 0.92 10.79
C LEU A 22 7.12 1.63 10.32
N ILE A 23 7.03 2.94 10.42
CA ILE A 23 5.90 3.69 9.87
C ILE A 23 5.89 3.56 8.34
N LEU A 24 7.02 3.76 7.69
CA LEU A 24 7.16 3.60 6.24
C LEU A 24 6.85 2.14 5.81
N PHE A 25 7.34 1.16 6.56
CA PHE A 25 7.00 -0.26 6.40
C PHE A 25 5.49 -0.48 6.41
N SER A 26 4.77 0.15 7.32
CA SER A 26 3.32 0.00 7.44
C SER A 26 2.59 0.45 6.18
N VAL A 27 2.97 1.59 5.61
CA VAL A 27 2.39 2.09 4.36
C VAL A 27 2.76 1.16 3.19
N TYR A 28 4.02 0.73 3.10
CA TYR A 28 4.48 -0.17 2.04
C TYR A 28 3.77 -1.53 2.11
N VAL A 29 3.57 -2.10 3.31
CA VAL A 29 2.84 -3.35 3.46
C VAL A 29 1.40 -3.20 2.98
N LEU A 30 0.66 -2.19 3.43
CA LEU A 30 -0.74 -2.00 3.02
C LEU A 30 -0.87 -1.85 1.51
N MET A 31 -0.02 -1.04 0.89
CA MET A 31 0.02 -0.88 -0.56
C MET A 31 0.41 -2.18 -1.27
N ALA A 32 1.47 -2.82 -0.79
CA ALA A 32 2.01 -4.03 -1.40
C ALA A 32 1.08 -5.24 -1.23
N LEU A 33 0.32 -5.35 -0.15
CA LEU A 33 -0.71 -6.38 0.03
C LEU A 33 -1.77 -6.30 -1.06
N GLY A 34 -2.31 -5.11 -1.32
CA GLY A 34 -3.28 -4.90 -2.39
C GLY A 34 -2.71 -5.27 -3.77
N LEU A 35 -1.49 -4.79 -4.06
CA LEU A 35 -0.82 -5.07 -5.33
C LEU A 35 -0.42 -6.55 -5.46
N ALA A 36 0.07 -7.19 -4.40
CA ALA A 36 0.44 -8.61 -4.40
C ALA A 36 -0.77 -9.53 -4.64
N ILE A 37 -1.94 -9.16 -4.13
CA ILE A 37 -3.19 -9.87 -4.43
C ILE A 37 -3.50 -9.77 -5.92
N ILE A 38 -3.46 -8.59 -6.52
CA ILE A 38 -3.73 -8.39 -7.95
C ILE A 38 -2.67 -9.09 -8.79
N PHE A 39 -1.40 -8.76 -8.58
CA PHE A 39 -0.30 -9.27 -9.40
C PHE A 39 -0.04 -10.76 -9.17
N GLY A 40 -0.04 -11.21 -7.91
CA GLY A 40 0.19 -12.61 -7.56
C GLY A 40 -0.92 -13.56 -7.99
N GLN A 41 -2.17 -13.08 -8.05
CA GLN A 41 -3.33 -13.91 -8.39
C GLN A 41 -3.72 -13.84 -9.87
N MET A 42 -3.60 -12.65 -10.46
CA MET A 42 -4.08 -12.41 -11.83
C MET A 42 -2.94 -12.25 -12.83
N GLY A 43 -1.69 -12.08 -12.37
CA GLY A 43 -0.54 -11.78 -13.23
C GLY A 43 -0.63 -10.40 -13.91
N VAL A 44 -1.50 -9.52 -13.41
CA VAL A 44 -1.75 -8.20 -13.98
C VAL A 44 -0.91 -7.15 -13.30
N ILE A 45 -0.11 -6.43 -14.07
CA ILE A 45 0.63 -5.26 -13.58
C ILE A 45 -0.30 -4.06 -13.65
N ASN A 46 -0.66 -3.51 -12.48
CA ASN A 46 -1.54 -2.34 -12.38
C ASN A 46 -0.75 -1.09 -11.97
N MET A 47 -0.35 -0.28 -12.95
CA MET A 47 0.36 0.98 -12.69
C MET A 47 -0.54 2.06 -12.07
N ALA A 48 -1.86 1.93 -12.20
CA ALA A 48 -2.81 2.84 -11.54
C ALA A 48 -3.04 2.51 -10.05
N HIS A 49 -2.37 1.50 -9.48
CA HIS A 49 -2.62 1.09 -8.09
C HIS A 49 -2.37 2.21 -7.08
N GLY A 50 -1.36 3.08 -7.34
CA GLY A 50 -1.12 4.27 -6.54
C GLY A 50 -2.30 5.26 -6.52
N GLU A 51 -3.04 5.34 -7.61
CA GLU A 51 -4.17 6.26 -7.71
C GLU A 51 -5.39 5.80 -6.91
N PHE A 52 -5.53 4.48 -6.68
CA PHE A 52 -6.54 3.95 -5.74
C PHE A 52 -6.19 4.29 -4.29
N MET A 53 -4.90 4.35 -3.94
CA MET A 53 -4.45 4.88 -2.67
C MET A 53 -4.85 6.35 -2.52
N ILE A 54 -4.57 7.17 -3.54
CA ILE A 54 -4.89 8.59 -3.52
C ILE A 54 -6.41 8.83 -3.44
N LEU A 55 -7.21 8.00 -4.12
CA LEU A 55 -8.67 8.05 -3.95
C LEU A 55 -9.06 7.83 -2.49
N GLY A 56 -8.50 6.82 -1.84
CA GLY A 56 -8.75 6.56 -0.42
C GLY A 56 -8.35 7.73 0.49
N ALA A 57 -7.23 8.37 0.20
CA ALA A 57 -6.77 9.55 0.92
C ALA A 57 -7.72 10.75 0.75
N TYR A 58 -8.20 11.02 -0.47
CA TYR A 58 -9.19 12.08 -0.71
C TYR A 58 -10.54 11.76 -0.07
N VAL A 59 -11.00 10.51 -0.10
CA VAL A 59 -12.23 10.10 0.60
C VAL A 59 -12.08 10.33 2.10
N THR A 60 -10.92 10.06 2.67
CA THR A 60 -10.64 10.31 4.08
C THR A 60 -10.67 11.80 4.40
N TRP A 61 -10.06 12.63 3.57
CA TRP A 61 -10.09 14.07 3.70
C TRP A 61 -11.51 14.63 3.58
N MET A 62 -12.29 14.18 2.59
CA MET A 62 -13.70 14.57 2.45
C MET A 62 -14.52 14.16 3.67
N THR A 63 -14.32 12.96 4.19
CA THR A 63 -15.02 12.44 5.37
C THR A 63 -14.68 13.27 6.61
N SER A 64 -13.40 13.61 6.81
CA SER A 64 -12.96 14.48 7.91
C SER A 64 -13.68 15.84 7.86
N ASN A 65 -13.64 16.51 6.70
CA ASN A 65 -14.29 17.79 6.52
C ASN A 65 -15.82 17.70 6.70
N ALA A 66 -16.46 16.67 6.15
CA ALA A 66 -17.90 16.50 6.28
C ALA A 66 -18.31 16.27 7.74
N VAL A 67 -17.56 15.44 8.48
CA VAL A 67 -17.84 15.16 9.89
C VAL A 67 -17.64 16.41 10.75
N GLN A 68 -16.61 17.21 10.50
CA GLN A 68 -16.39 18.46 11.24
C GLN A 68 -17.56 19.45 11.10
N HIS A 69 -18.13 19.55 9.89
CA HIS A 69 -19.21 20.51 9.63
C HIS A 69 -20.60 19.98 9.98
N VAL A 70 -20.88 18.69 9.78
CA VAL A 70 -22.23 18.11 9.92
C VAL A 70 -22.44 17.45 11.28
N ALA A 71 -21.41 16.77 11.82
CA ALA A 71 -21.52 15.99 13.04
C ALA A 71 -20.21 16.01 13.86
N PRO A 72 -19.85 17.16 14.46
CA PRO A 72 -18.56 17.33 15.18
C PRO A 72 -18.35 16.30 16.31
N TRP A 73 -19.42 15.79 16.88
CA TRP A 73 -19.38 14.77 17.94
C TRP A 73 -18.86 13.39 17.44
N LEU A 74 -18.91 13.12 16.13
CA LEU A 74 -18.34 11.91 15.51
C LEU A 74 -16.86 12.07 15.17
N PHE A 75 -16.30 13.28 15.27
CA PHE A 75 -14.93 13.57 14.86
C PHE A 75 -13.87 12.68 15.53
N PRO A 76 -13.98 12.30 16.82
CA PRO A 76 -13.02 11.36 17.41
C PRO A 76 -12.96 10.00 16.71
N GLY A 77 -14.04 9.57 16.07
CA GLY A 77 -14.16 8.27 15.39
C GLY A 77 -14.23 8.33 13.87
N TYR A 78 -14.13 9.52 13.24
CA TYR A 78 -14.34 9.70 11.81
C TYR A 78 -13.44 8.80 10.96
N PHE A 79 -12.24 8.51 11.43
CA PHE A 79 -11.26 7.73 10.70
C PHE A 79 -11.74 6.31 10.36
N PHE A 80 -12.46 5.65 11.28
CA PHE A 80 -13.02 4.33 11.02
C PHE A 80 -14.08 4.35 9.93
N ILE A 81 -14.91 5.41 9.91
CA ILE A 81 -15.91 5.64 8.86
C ILE A 81 -15.20 5.93 7.54
N ALA A 82 -14.21 6.81 7.57
CA ALA A 82 -13.41 7.17 6.40
C ALA A 82 -12.71 5.95 5.78
N MET A 83 -12.15 5.06 6.60
CA MET A 83 -11.48 3.84 6.15
C MET A 83 -12.46 2.88 5.43
N ILE A 84 -13.68 2.71 5.95
CA ILE A 84 -14.71 1.88 5.30
C ILE A 84 -15.13 2.52 3.97
N LEU A 85 -15.34 3.83 3.94
CA LEU A 85 -15.68 4.56 2.72
C LEU A 85 -14.54 4.53 1.69
N ALA A 86 -13.29 4.68 2.13
CA ALA A 86 -12.11 4.59 1.27
C ALA A 86 -11.96 3.20 0.66
N PHE A 87 -12.14 2.14 1.47
CA PHE A 87 -12.14 0.75 0.98
C PHE A 87 -13.23 0.52 -0.05
N THR A 88 -14.45 0.93 0.25
CA THR A 88 -15.60 0.72 -0.65
C THR A 88 -15.50 1.54 -1.93
N ALA A 89 -15.10 2.80 -1.85
CA ALA A 89 -14.93 3.67 -3.02
C ALA A 89 -13.80 3.18 -3.94
N SER A 90 -12.62 2.91 -3.37
CA SER A 90 -11.48 2.40 -4.15
C SER A 90 -11.75 0.99 -4.69
N GLY A 91 -12.39 0.12 -3.90
CA GLY A 91 -12.78 -1.21 -4.33
C GLY A 91 -13.83 -1.20 -5.44
N ALA A 92 -14.86 -0.35 -5.33
CA ALA A 92 -15.89 -0.20 -6.36
C ALA A 92 -15.31 0.34 -7.68
N LEU A 93 -14.47 1.38 -7.60
CA LEU A 93 -13.75 1.87 -8.77
C LEU A 93 -12.83 0.80 -9.36
N GLY A 94 -12.14 0.02 -8.52
CA GLY A 94 -11.32 -1.11 -8.95
C GLY A 94 -12.14 -2.15 -9.70
N MET A 95 -13.29 -2.57 -9.18
CA MET A 95 -14.21 -3.50 -9.86
C MET A 95 -14.72 -2.95 -11.20
N LEU A 96 -14.98 -1.64 -11.27
CA LEU A 96 -15.37 -0.97 -12.51
C LEU A 96 -14.24 -1.01 -13.55
N VAL A 97 -13.02 -0.69 -13.13
CA VAL A 97 -11.82 -0.71 -13.99
C VAL A 97 -11.51 -2.12 -14.48
N GLU A 98 -11.64 -3.13 -13.63
CA GLU A 98 -11.50 -4.53 -14.04
C GLU A 98 -12.52 -4.87 -15.13
N TRP A 99 -13.80 -4.56 -14.89
CA TRP A 99 -14.87 -4.85 -15.83
C TRP A 99 -14.75 -4.11 -17.16
N ALA A 100 -14.38 -2.83 -17.13
CA ALA A 100 -14.34 -1.99 -18.33
C ALA A 100 -13.05 -2.16 -19.13
N LEU A 101 -11.93 -2.41 -18.48
CA LEU A 101 -10.60 -2.33 -19.10
C LEU A 101 -9.80 -3.63 -18.95
N ILE A 102 -9.51 -4.07 -17.72
CA ILE A 102 -8.50 -5.11 -17.45
C ILE A 102 -8.93 -6.47 -17.99
N ARG A 103 -10.20 -6.84 -17.87
CA ARG A 103 -10.72 -8.14 -18.35
C ARG A 103 -10.43 -8.41 -19.83
N HIS A 104 -10.31 -7.36 -20.66
CA HIS A 104 -10.05 -7.47 -22.09
C HIS A 104 -8.55 -7.64 -22.41
N LEU A 105 -7.69 -7.40 -21.42
CA LEU A 105 -6.23 -7.33 -21.57
C LEU A 105 -5.46 -8.45 -20.86
N TYR A 106 -6.12 -9.40 -20.16
CA TYR A 106 -5.46 -10.46 -19.37
C TYR A 106 -4.38 -11.26 -20.13
N LYS A 107 -4.51 -11.41 -21.43
CA LYS A 107 -3.55 -12.18 -22.24
C LYS A 107 -2.39 -11.33 -22.78
N ARG A 108 -2.36 -10.03 -22.46
CA ARG A 108 -1.43 -9.05 -23.02
C ARG A 108 -0.83 -8.19 -21.90
N PRO A 109 0.22 -8.68 -21.20
CA PRO A 109 0.76 -7.98 -20.02
C PRO A 109 1.27 -6.57 -20.33
N LEU A 110 1.90 -6.35 -21.49
CA LEU A 110 2.39 -5.03 -21.90
C LEU A 110 1.24 -4.05 -22.19
N ASP A 111 0.19 -4.53 -22.88
CA ASP A 111 -0.97 -3.70 -23.17
C ASP A 111 -1.69 -3.31 -21.86
N THR A 112 -1.75 -4.22 -20.87
CA THR A 112 -2.32 -3.96 -19.57
C THR A 112 -1.52 -2.91 -18.79
N LEU A 113 -0.19 -3.00 -18.85
CA LEU A 113 0.71 -2.02 -18.21
C LEU A 113 0.49 -0.62 -18.82
N LEU A 114 0.46 -0.51 -20.16
CA LEU A 114 0.24 0.76 -20.85
C LEU A 114 -1.16 1.33 -20.58
N ALA A 115 -2.18 0.49 -20.62
CA ALA A 115 -3.56 0.90 -20.37
C ALA A 115 -3.75 1.39 -18.91
N THR A 116 -3.17 0.71 -17.93
CA THR A 116 -3.22 1.13 -16.52
C THR A 116 -2.39 2.38 -16.26
N TRP A 117 -1.27 2.57 -16.97
CA TRP A 117 -0.52 3.82 -16.90
C TRP A 117 -1.32 5.00 -17.48
N GLY A 118 -1.99 4.81 -18.63
CA GLY A 118 -2.91 5.81 -19.17
C GLY A 118 -4.06 6.13 -18.21
N LEU A 119 -4.63 5.10 -17.56
CA LEU A 119 -5.65 5.26 -16.52
C LEU A 119 -5.12 6.08 -15.33
N SER A 120 -3.88 5.83 -14.89
CA SER A 120 -3.25 6.61 -13.82
C SER A 120 -3.22 8.10 -14.17
N LEU A 121 -2.81 8.46 -15.38
CA LEU A 121 -2.79 9.86 -15.83
C LEU A 121 -4.19 10.49 -15.85
N ILE A 122 -5.20 9.74 -16.28
CA ILE A 122 -6.59 10.19 -16.28
C ILE A 122 -7.07 10.45 -14.84
N LEU A 123 -6.81 9.54 -13.92
CA LEU A 123 -7.20 9.67 -12.52
C LEU A 123 -6.48 10.84 -11.84
N GLN A 124 -5.17 11.02 -12.08
CA GLN A 124 -4.43 12.18 -11.56
C GLN A 124 -5.02 13.50 -12.04
N GLN A 125 -5.34 13.58 -13.34
CA GLN A 125 -5.96 14.78 -13.88
C GLN A 125 -7.37 15.00 -13.34
N ALA A 126 -8.14 13.93 -13.12
CA ALA A 126 -9.45 14.01 -12.48
C ALA A 126 -9.34 14.54 -11.04
N TYR A 127 -8.40 14.00 -10.24
CA TYR A 127 -8.16 14.49 -8.86
C TYR A 127 -7.71 15.93 -8.86
N ARG A 128 -6.83 16.34 -9.77
CA ARG A 128 -6.39 17.73 -9.90
C ARG A 128 -7.54 18.67 -10.28
N SER A 129 -8.46 18.21 -11.11
CA SER A 129 -9.61 19.02 -11.52
C SER A 129 -10.65 19.15 -10.43
N VAL A 130 -10.85 18.12 -9.60
CA VAL A 130 -11.85 18.09 -8.53
C VAL A 130 -11.33 18.71 -7.23
N PHE A 131 -10.12 18.35 -6.81
CA PHE A 131 -9.55 18.73 -5.50
C PHE A 131 -8.49 19.83 -5.59
N GLY A 132 -8.07 20.18 -6.82
CA GLY A 132 -7.00 21.15 -7.04
C GLY A 132 -5.61 20.49 -7.08
N ALA A 133 -4.59 21.33 -7.34
CA ALA A 133 -3.20 20.87 -7.45
C ALA A 133 -2.44 20.90 -6.11
N ARG A 134 -3.02 21.49 -5.06
CA ARG A 134 -2.39 21.61 -3.75
C ARG A 134 -2.52 20.31 -2.97
N GLU A 135 -1.51 20.05 -2.15
CA GLU A 135 -1.62 18.99 -1.16
C GLU A 135 -2.64 19.34 -0.09
N VAL A 136 -3.38 18.34 0.34
CA VAL A 136 -4.37 18.43 1.42
C VAL A 136 -3.91 17.58 2.59
N GLY A 137 -4.03 18.11 3.80
CA GLY A 137 -3.84 17.40 5.05
C GLY A 137 -5.16 17.12 5.73
N VAL A 138 -5.18 16.12 6.58
CA VAL A 138 -6.32 15.73 7.39
C VAL A 138 -6.06 16.13 8.84
N GLU A 139 -7.05 16.75 9.51
CA GLU A 139 -6.92 17.03 10.93
C GLU A 139 -7.04 15.73 11.74
N LEU A 140 -6.08 15.53 12.66
CA LEU A 140 -6.06 14.37 13.52
C LEU A 140 -6.99 14.57 14.72
N PRO A 141 -7.72 13.53 15.17
CA PRO A 141 -8.42 13.55 16.44
C PRO A 141 -7.45 13.78 17.61
N GLU A 142 -7.91 14.41 18.68
CA GLU A 142 -7.09 14.75 19.86
C GLU A 142 -6.36 13.52 20.43
N TRP A 143 -6.99 12.34 20.44
CA TRP A 143 -6.39 11.11 20.96
C TRP A 143 -5.27 10.53 20.07
N MET A 144 -5.15 10.98 18.83
CA MET A 144 -4.04 10.67 17.91
C MET A 144 -2.92 11.71 17.96
N MET A 145 -3.18 12.86 18.55
CA MET A 145 -2.19 13.93 18.68
C MET A 145 -1.21 13.60 19.81
N GLY A 146 0.03 14.01 19.63
CA GLY A 146 1.06 13.85 20.65
C GLY A 146 2.02 12.69 20.38
N SER A 147 2.87 12.46 21.35
CA SER A 147 3.90 11.42 21.32
C SER A 147 3.97 10.69 22.66
N TRP A 148 4.21 9.40 22.59
CA TRP A 148 4.55 8.62 23.75
C TRP A 148 6.06 8.75 24.04
N GLN A 149 6.39 9.28 25.21
CA GLN A 149 7.78 9.43 25.66
C GLN A 149 8.23 8.11 26.27
N ALA A 150 9.01 7.34 25.51
CA ALA A 150 9.60 6.11 26.02
C ALA A 150 10.82 6.39 26.91
N THR A 151 11.54 7.47 26.59
CA THR A 151 12.70 8.02 27.34
C THR A 151 12.76 9.52 27.04
N ASP A 152 13.52 10.30 27.83
CA ASP A 152 13.65 11.75 27.63
C ASP A 152 14.12 12.13 26.21
N SER A 153 14.84 11.24 25.53
CA SER A 153 15.36 11.42 24.17
C SER A 153 14.57 10.68 23.08
N ILE A 154 13.59 9.82 23.42
CA ILE A 154 12.83 9.02 22.44
C ILE A 154 11.36 9.37 22.54
N GLN A 155 10.84 10.01 21.48
CA GLN A 155 9.45 10.38 21.34
C GLN A 155 8.83 9.63 20.17
N ILE A 156 7.84 8.78 20.45
CA ILE A 156 7.16 7.94 19.46
C ILE A 156 5.80 8.56 19.15
N PRO A 157 5.52 9.02 17.91
CA PRO A 157 4.25 9.64 17.57
C PRO A 157 3.10 8.61 17.61
N ILE A 158 1.99 8.96 18.28
CA ILE A 158 0.83 8.09 18.50
C ILE A 158 0.17 7.72 17.17
N ASN A 159 0.07 8.66 16.22
CA ASN A 159 -0.46 8.39 14.88
C ASN A 159 0.32 7.29 14.14
N GLY A 160 1.65 7.28 14.25
CA GLY A 160 2.50 6.23 13.68
C GLY A 160 2.23 4.86 14.33
N MET A 161 2.08 4.81 15.65
CA MET A 161 1.72 3.57 16.37
C MET A 161 0.35 3.05 15.92
N PHE A 162 -0.61 3.95 15.73
CA PHE A 162 -1.95 3.58 15.24
C PHE A 162 -1.89 2.99 13.83
N VAL A 163 -1.15 3.61 12.91
CA VAL A 163 -0.96 3.10 11.54
C VAL A 163 -0.30 1.71 11.55
N MET A 164 0.68 1.47 12.43
CA MET A 164 1.30 0.15 12.58
C MET A 164 0.28 -0.89 13.08
N ALA A 165 -0.50 -0.57 14.10
CA ALA A 165 -1.54 -1.47 14.63
C ALA A 165 -2.60 -1.79 13.56
N LEU A 166 -3.04 -0.78 12.82
CA LEU A 166 -3.96 -0.93 11.69
C LEU A 166 -3.37 -1.85 10.62
N THR A 167 -2.11 -1.67 10.27
CA THR A 167 -1.42 -2.51 9.26
C THR A 167 -1.39 -3.97 9.68
N ILE A 168 -1.08 -4.26 10.94
CA ILE A 168 -1.08 -5.61 11.48
C ILE A 168 -2.49 -6.22 11.38
N LEU A 169 -3.52 -5.47 11.78
CA LEU A 169 -4.91 -5.93 11.75
C LEU A 169 -5.36 -6.22 10.32
N ILE A 170 -5.11 -5.33 9.38
CA ILE A 170 -5.47 -5.52 7.97
C ILE A 170 -4.68 -6.69 7.36
N THR A 171 -3.40 -6.82 7.68
CA THR A 171 -2.57 -7.94 7.21
C THR A 171 -3.14 -9.28 7.69
N ILE A 172 -3.52 -9.38 8.96
CA ILE A 172 -4.15 -10.59 9.52
C ILE A 172 -5.51 -10.85 8.85
N ALA A 173 -6.33 -9.81 8.65
CA ALA A 173 -7.63 -9.94 8.00
C ALA A 173 -7.49 -10.43 6.55
N VAL A 174 -6.54 -9.86 5.79
CA VAL A 174 -6.23 -10.28 4.41
C VAL A 174 -5.73 -11.72 4.39
N ALA A 175 -4.80 -12.08 5.27
CA ALA A 175 -4.30 -13.45 5.38
C ALA A 175 -5.46 -14.43 5.69
N TYR A 176 -6.34 -14.07 6.63
CA TYR A 176 -7.51 -14.88 6.97
C TYR A 176 -8.41 -15.07 5.76
N VAL A 177 -8.75 -14.00 5.05
CA VAL A 177 -9.62 -14.07 3.86
C VAL A 177 -8.97 -14.92 2.76
N LEU A 178 -7.67 -14.76 2.49
CA LEU A 178 -6.98 -15.51 1.44
C LEU A 178 -6.81 -17.00 1.79
N PHE A 179 -6.50 -17.35 3.04
CA PHE A 179 -6.15 -18.74 3.38
C PHE A 179 -7.33 -19.55 3.89
N TRP A 180 -8.27 -18.97 4.62
CA TRP A 180 -9.35 -19.73 5.28
C TRP A 180 -10.74 -19.53 4.67
N SER A 181 -10.99 -18.44 3.92
CA SER A 181 -12.31 -18.23 3.33
C SER A 181 -12.59 -19.14 2.13
N SER A 182 -13.88 -19.33 1.83
CA SER A 182 -14.33 -20.04 0.62
C SER A 182 -13.93 -19.31 -0.66
N TRP A 183 -13.95 -17.97 -0.62
CA TRP A 183 -13.51 -17.14 -1.72
C TRP A 183 -12.00 -17.28 -1.97
N GLY A 184 -11.18 -17.29 -0.94
CA GLY A 184 -9.73 -17.49 -1.06
C GLY A 184 -9.38 -18.87 -1.68
N LYS A 185 -10.19 -19.93 -1.42
CA LYS A 185 -10.03 -21.23 -2.11
C LYS A 185 -10.32 -21.11 -3.60
N GLN A 186 -11.37 -20.38 -3.99
CA GLN A 186 -11.70 -20.14 -5.40
C GLN A 186 -10.60 -19.35 -6.10
N VAL A 187 -10.06 -18.30 -5.47
CA VAL A 187 -8.94 -17.51 -5.99
C VAL A 187 -7.74 -18.42 -6.27
N ARG A 188 -7.32 -19.23 -5.30
CA ARG A 188 -6.19 -20.15 -5.49
C ARG A 188 -6.44 -21.20 -6.57
N ALA A 189 -7.66 -21.70 -6.70
CA ALA A 189 -8.03 -22.63 -7.77
C ALA A 189 -7.90 -21.97 -9.16
N VAL A 190 -8.37 -20.73 -9.31
CA VAL A 190 -8.24 -19.97 -10.57
C VAL A 190 -6.78 -19.71 -10.93
N VAL A 191 -5.94 -19.39 -9.94
CA VAL A 191 -4.48 -19.19 -10.13
C VAL A 191 -3.79 -20.46 -10.59
N GLN A 192 -4.13 -21.60 -9.98
CA GLN A 192 -3.53 -22.88 -10.36
C GLN A 192 -3.90 -23.31 -11.77
N ASN A 193 -5.17 -23.32 -12.09
CA ASN A 193 -5.64 -23.66 -13.43
C ASN A 193 -7.02 -23.05 -13.72
N ARG A 194 -7.02 -21.95 -14.46
CA ARG A 194 -8.22 -21.20 -14.81
C ARG A 194 -9.25 -22.02 -15.58
N VAL A 195 -8.80 -22.88 -16.51
CA VAL A 195 -9.69 -23.71 -17.32
C VAL A 195 -10.39 -24.77 -16.48
N MET A 196 -9.62 -25.45 -15.63
CA MET A 196 -10.17 -26.45 -14.70
C MET A 196 -11.08 -25.84 -13.65
N ALA A 197 -10.73 -24.67 -13.10
CA ALA A 197 -11.58 -23.94 -12.17
C ALA A 197 -12.95 -23.63 -12.80
N GLY A 198 -12.98 -23.21 -14.07
CA GLY A 198 -14.22 -23.02 -14.84
C GLY A 198 -14.99 -24.31 -15.04
N ALA A 199 -14.32 -25.40 -15.35
CA ALA A 199 -14.94 -26.71 -15.57
C ALA A 199 -15.64 -27.27 -14.32
N VAL A 200 -15.13 -26.97 -13.11
CA VAL A 200 -15.78 -27.34 -11.84
C VAL A 200 -16.80 -26.32 -11.34
N GLY A 201 -17.18 -25.35 -12.18
CA GLY A 201 -18.27 -24.40 -11.90
C GLY A 201 -17.86 -23.09 -11.21
N ILE A 202 -16.58 -22.81 -11.05
CA ILE A 202 -16.10 -21.52 -10.51
C ILE A 202 -16.25 -20.44 -11.58
N ASN A 203 -16.97 -19.36 -11.27
CA ASN A 203 -17.06 -18.21 -12.15
C ASN A 203 -15.78 -17.37 -12.06
N THR A 204 -14.83 -17.64 -12.96
CA THR A 204 -13.51 -17.02 -12.95
C THR A 204 -13.57 -15.49 -13.14
N GLU A 205 -14.51 -14.95 -13.92
CA GLU A 205 -14.67 -13.51 -14.13
C GLU A 205 -15.12 -12.80 -12.84
N LYS A 206 -16.02 -13.39 -12.07
CA LYS A 206 -16.43 -12.84 -10.77
C LYS A 206 -15.28 -12.88 -9.77
N VAL A 207 -14.53 -13.98 -9.75
CA VAL A 207 -13.34 -14.12 -8.86
C VAL A 207 -12.32 -13.03 -9.17
N ASP A 208 -12.00 -12.81 -10.44
CA ASP A 208 -11.05 -11.78 -10.85
C ASP A 208 -11.52 -10.39 -10.46
N ARG A 209 -12.79 -10.05 -10.75
CA ARG A 209 -13.36 -8.74 -10.43
C ARG A 209 -13.31 -8.43 -8.94
N TYR A 210 -13.70 -9.39 -8.08
CA TYR A 210 -13.65 -9.21 -6.63
C TYR A 210 -12.21 -9.18 -6.12
N THR A 211 -11.30 -9.94 -6.72
CA THR A 211 -9.88 -9.93 -6.38
C THR A 211 -9.25 -8.56 -6.69
N PHE A 212 -9.54 -8.03 -7.87
CA PHE A 212 -9.06 -6.70 -8.27
C PHE A 212 -9.65 -5.61 -7.37
N GLY A 213 -10.97 -5.67 -7.11
CA GLY A 213 -11.65 -4.74 -6.22
C GLY A 213 -11.12 -4.79 -4.79
N LEU A 214 -10.86 -5.98 -4.24
CA LEU A 214 -10.28 -6.13 -2.91
C LEU A 214 -8.87 -5.52 -2.85
N GLY A 215 -8.02 -5.79 -3.84
CA GLY A 215 -6.68 -5.20 -3.89
C GLY A 215 -6.71 -3.68 -3.96
N CYS A 216 -7.59 -3.10 -4.80
CA CYS A 216 -7.79 -1.65 -4.88
C CYS A 216 -8.39 -1.07 -3.59
N GLY A 217 -9.31 -1.80 -2.94
CA GLY A 217 -9.87 -1.40 -1.64
C GLY A 217 -8.83 -1.33 -0.53
N ILE A 218 -7.90 -2.31 -0.48
CA ILE A 218 -6.77 -2.29 0.45
C ILE A 218 -5.84 -1.09 0.17
N ALA A 219 -5.60 -0.76 -1.10
CA ALA A 219 -4.89 0.47 -1.45
C ALA A 219 -5.63 1.72 -0.94
N GLY A 220 -6.96 1.73 -0.99
CA GLY A 220 -7.76 2.80 -0.39
C GLY A 220 -7.55 2.94 1.12
N ILE A 221 -7.49 1.81 1.85
CA ILE A 221 -7.13 1.82 3.28
C ILE A 221 -5.69 2.34 3.48
N ALA A 222 -4.74 1.95 2.63
CA ALA A 222 -3.38 2.47 2.69
C ALA A 222 -3.36 4.00 2.52
N GLY A 223 -4.20 4.54 1.64
CA GLY A 223 -4.39 5.98 1.48
C GLY A 223 -4.94 6.65 2.73
N SER A 224 -5.96 6.05 3.35
CA SER A 224 -6.48 6.54 4.64
C SER A 224 -5.41 6.54 5.73
N ALA A 225 -4.61 5.47 5.84
CA ALA A 225 -3.51 5.38 6.79
C ALA A 225 -2.42 6.42 6.50
N PHE A 226 -2.13 6.65 5.22
CA PHE A 226 -1.14 7.63 4.80
C PHE A 226 -1.51 9.06 5.21
N THR A 227 -2.79 9.44 5.15
CA THR A 227 -3.24 10.77 5.58
C THR A 227 -3.00 11.04 7.07
N MET A 228 -2.79 10.01 7.89
CA MET A 228 -2.46 10.18 9.31
C MET A 228 -1.01 10.59 9.55
N ILE A 229 -0.13 10.36 8.58
CA ILE A 229 1.31 10.59 8.71
C ILE A 229 1.87 11.62 7.72
N GLY A 230 1.08 11.99 6.70
CA GLY A 230 1.54 12.93 5.67
C GLY A 230 0.40 13.61 4.93
N SER A 231 0.76 14.60 4.12
CA SER A 231 -0.15 15.29 3.20
C SER A 231 -0.31 14.50 1.89
N THR A 232 -1.46 14.68 1.25
CA THR A 232 -1.82 13.98 0.01
C THR A 232 -1.99 14.97 -1.12
N GLY A 233 -1.33 14.69 -2.24
CA GLY A 233 -1.47 15.45 -3.48
C GLY A 233 -1.88 14.56 -4.66
N PRO A 234 -2.37 15.13 -5.77
CA PRO A 234 -2.87 14.37 -6.92
C PRO A 234 -1.85 13.43 -7.56
N THR A 235 -0.56 13.71 -7.39
CA THR A 235 0.55 12.94 -7.99
C THR A 235 1.29 12.06 -6.99
N ALA A 236 0.92 12.07 -5.72
CA ALA A 236 1.60 11.31 -4.68
C ALA A 236 1.55 9.78 -4.95
N GLY A 237 0.50 9.28 -5.59
CA GLY A 237 0.36 7.87 -5.96
C GLY A 237 1.49 7.34 -6.83
N GLN A 238 2.01 8.16 -7.74
CA GLN A 238 3.15 7.77 -8.61
C GLN A 238 4.44 7.54 -7.81
N LEU A 239 4.65 8.25 -6.73
CA LEU A 239 5.85 8.10 -5.90
C LEU A 239 5.85 6.77 -5.15
N TYR A 240 4.66 6.29 -4.75
CA TYR A 240 4.51 5.07 -3.96
C TYR A 240 4.33 3.81 -4.80
N ILE A 241 3.79 3.91 -6.03
CA ILE A 241 3.58 2.73 -6.87
C ILE A 241 4.89 2.05 -7.25
N VAL A 242 5.94 2.83 -7.53
CA VAL A 242 7.26 2.29 -7.91
C VAL A 242 7.85 1.48 -6.74
N ASP A 243 7.85 2.05 -5.54
CA ASP A 243 8.36 1.38 -4.34
C ASP A 243 7.52 0.13 -4.01
N THR A 244 6.20 0.25 -4.10
CA THR A 244 5.26 -0.86 -3.88
C THR A 244 5.50 -2.01 -4.85
N PHE A 245 5.70 -1.70 -6.12
CA PHE A 245 6.02 -2.70 -7.15
C PHE A 245 7.33 -3.42 -6.85
N LEU A 246 8.35 -2.66 -6.44
CA LEU A 246 9.64 -3.24 -6.03
C LEU A 246 9.50 -4.15 -4.79
N VAL A 247 8.71 -3.75 -3.81
CA VAL A 247 8.40 -4.55 -2.62
C VAL A 247 7.81 -5.90 -3.03
N VAL A 248 6.81 -5.89 -3.93
CA VAL A 248 6.13 -7.12 -4.38
C VAL A 248 7.05 -8.00 -5.22
N VAL A 249 7.81 -7.43 -6.14
CA VAL A 249 8.73 -8.20 -7.01
C VAL A 249 9.91 -8.76 -6.20
N PHE A 250 10.51 -7.95 -5.34
CA PHE A 250 11.63 -8.36 -4.50
C PHE A 250 11.23 -9.43 -3.48
N GLY A 251 10.01 -9.34 -2.93
CA GLY A 251 9.44 -10.35 -2.05
C GLY A 251 9.06 -11.65 -2.75
N GLY A 252 8.80 -11.59 -4.05
CA GLY A 252 8.22 -12.67 -4.85
C GLY A 252 6.69 -12.57 -4.89
N ALA A 253 6.16 -12.24 -6.07
CA ALA A 253 4.77 -11.81 -6.30
C ALA A 253 3.66 -12.71 -5.74
N ALA A 254 3.91 -14.01 -5.60
CA ALA A 254 2.95 -14.98 -5.06
C ALA A 254 3.11 -15.24 -3.54
N SER A 255 4.08 -14.62 -2.89
CA SER A 255 4.41 -14.86 -1.48
C SER A 255 4.02 -13.70 -0.59
N LEU A 256 2.93 -13.85 0.18
CA LEU A 256 2.51 -12.85 1.17
C LEU A 256 3.61 -12.59 2.21
N PHE A 257 4.25 -13.64 2.71
CA PHE A 257 5.38 -13.50 3.64
C PHE A 257 6.56 -12.78 3.00
N GLY A 258 6.87 -13.12 1.73
CA GLY A 258 7.92 -12.46 0.96
C GLY A 258 7.65 -10.97 0.80
N THR A 259 6.41 -10.59 0.50
CA THR A 259 5.99 -9.18 0.40
C THR A 259 6.21 -8.41 1.71
N ILE A 260 5.84 -9.00 2.86
CA ILE A 260 6.03 -8.39 4.18
C ILE A 260 7.53 -8.25 4.50
N ALA A 261 8.31 -9.31 4.31
CA ALA A 261 9.76 -9.29 4.58
C ALA A 261 10.49 -8.29 3.67
N SER A 262 10.09 -8.20 2.42
CA SER A 262 10.60 -7.23 1.45
C SER A 262 10.27 -5.80 1.86
N ALA A 263 9.01 -5.53 2.21
CA ALA A 263 8.59 -4.22 2.68
C ALA A 263 9.41 -3.76 3.90
N PHE A 264 9.63 -4.69 4.87
CA PHE A 264 10.46 -4.40 6.04
C PHE A 264 11.91 -4.08 5.65
N SER A 265 12.53 -4.91 4.81
CA SER A 265 13.91 -4.70 4.40
C SER A 265 14.09 -3.37 3.66
N ILE A 266 13.17 -3.05 2.73
CA ILE A 266 13.23 -1.84 1.92
C ILE A 266 13.01 -0.60 2.78
N SER A 267 11.99 -0.60 3.64
CA SER A 267 11.67 0.55 4.48
C SER A 267 12.76 0.84 5.51
N GLN A 268 13.32 -0.18 6.16
CA GLN A 268 14.41 0.01 7.12
C GLN A 268 15.70 0.49 6.45
N THR A 269 16.02 -0.06 5.27
CA THR A 269 17.19 0.40 4.49
C THR A 269 17.01 1.85 4.06
N GLN A 270 15.85 2.20 3.52
CA GLN A 270 15.56 3.57 3.10
C GLN A 270 15.59 4.53 4.28
N SER A 271 14.93 4.23 5.39
CA SER A 271 14.90 5.07 6.58
C SER A 271 16.31 5.26 7.16
N THR A 272 17.12 4.21 7.22
CA THR A 272 18.50 4.32 7.70
C THR A 272 19.36 5.18 6.75
N LEU A 273 19.18 5.03 5.44
CA LEU A 273 19.93 5.84 4.47
C LEU A 273 19.50 7.31 4.50
N GLU A 274 18.24 7.61 4.79
CA GLU A 274 17.72 8.97 4.92
C GLU A 274 18.38 9.76 6.08
N PHE A 275 18.89 9.06 7.07
CA PHE A 275 19.68 9.69 8.15
C PHE A 275 21.03 10.22 7.65
N PHE A 276 21.67 9.51 6.72
CA PHE A 276 23.02 9.89 6.21
C PHE A 276 22.95 10.74 4.95
N LEU A 277 21.88 10.64 4.19
CA LEU A 277 21.71 11.20 2.85
C LEU A 277 20.41 11.99 2.77
N SER A 278 20.26 12.81 1.72
CA SER A 278 18.92 13.36 1.42
C SER A 278 17.93 12.26 1.06
N GLY A 279 16.65 12.44 1.37
CA GLY A 279 15.62 11.44 1.11
C GLY A 279 15.59 10.96 -0.36
N SER A 280 15.83 11.86 -1.33
CA SER A 280 15.92 11.50 -2.74
C SER A 280 17.12 10.59 -3.05
N MET A 281 18.28 10.85 -2.45
CA MET A 281 19.47 10.01 -2.64
C MET A 281 19.31 8.65 -1.96
N ALA A 282 18.75 8.62 -0.76
CA ALA A 282 18.43 7.37 -0.06
C ALA A 282 17.52 6.49 -0.90
N LYS A 283 16.47 7.07 -1.49
CA LYS A 283 15.53 6.36 -2.38
C LYS A 283 16.23 5.80 -3.61
N VAL A 284 17.08 6.59 -4.30
CA VAL A 284 17.82 6.12 -5.48
C VAL A 284 18.75 4.97 -5.15
N ILE A 285 19.50 5.07 -4.05
CA ILE A 285 20.44 4.01 -3.63
C ILE A 285 19.66 2.73 -3.28
N THR A 286 18.57 2.84 -2.54
CA THR A 286 17.71 1.70 -2.21
C THR A 286 17.19 1.04 -3.49
N LEU A 287 16.68 1.82 -4.45
CA LEU A 287 16.22 1.33 -5.74
C LEU A 287 17.32 0.56 -6.49
N LEU A 288 18.51 1.17 -6.64
CA LEU A 288 19.63 0.55 -7.33
C LEU A 288 20.09 -0.74 -6.66
N THR A 289 20.09 -0.77 -5.33
CA THR A 289 20.43 -1.98 -4.57
C THR A 289 19.44 -3.12 -4.83
N ILE A 290 18.14 -2.82 -4.83
CA ILE A 290 17.10 -3.82 -5.13
C ILE A 290 17.24 -4.33 -6.56
N VAL A 291 17.41 -3.42 -7.53
CA VAL A 291 17.60 -3.79 -8.94
C VAL A 291 18.83 -4.67 -9.10
N ALA A 292 19.96 -4.34 -8.47
CA ALA A 292 21.17 -5.16 -8.52
C ALA A 292 20.93 -6.57 -7.94
N ILE A 293 20.19 -6.71 -6.84
CA ILE A 293 19.84 -8.02 -6.28
C ILE A 293 18.90 -8.78 -7.23
N LEU A 294 17.91 -8.12 -7.83
CA LEU A 294 17.00 -8.75 -8.79
C LEU A 294 17.68 -9.17 -10.10
N MET A 295 18.76 -8.51 -10.53
CA MET A 295 19.58 -8.98 -11.65
C MET A 295 20.24 -10.32 -11.35
N VAL A 296 20.60 -10.60 -10.09
CA VAL A 296 21.18 -11.89 -9.67
C VAL A 296 20.08 -12.93 -9.35
N ARG A 297 18.94 -12.48 -8.81
CA ARG A 297 17.80 -13.32 -8.43
C ARG A 297 16.48 -12.76 -8.95
N PRO A 298 16.16 -12.95 -10.24
CA PRO A 298 14.97 -12.35 -10.87
C PRO A 298 13.64 -12.87 -10.34
N GLN A 299 13.63 -13.98 -9.61
CA GLN A 299 12.43 -14.55 -9.01
C GLN A 299 12.05 -13.90 -7.64
N GLY A 300 12.88 -12.98 -7.15
CA GLY A 300 12.74 -12.43 -5.81
C GLY A 300 13.38 -13.31 -4.72
N LEU A 301 13.38 -12.82 -3.47
CA LEU A 301 14.04 -13.50 -2.35
C LEU A 301 13.25 -14.74 -1.86
N PHE A 302 11.92 -14.68 -1.89
CA PHE A 302 11.02 -15.69 -1.31
C PHE A 302 10.11 -16.32 -2.37
N ALA A 303 10.60 -16.47 -3.60
CA ALA A 303 9.83 -17.12 -4.65
C ALA A 303 9.42 -18.54 -4.24
N LEU A 304 8.13 -18.81 -4.21
CA LEU A 304 7.62 -20.15 -4.02
C LEU A 304 7.97 -20.98 -5.26
N LYS A 305 8.76 -22.05 -5.10
CA LYS A 305 9.00 -23.00 -6.17
C LYS A 305 7.67 -23.69 -6.50
N VAL A 306 6.99 -23.19 -7.52
CA VAL A 306 5.87 -23.94 -8.10
C VAL A 306 6.45 -25.17 -8.77
N ARG A 307 6.11 -26.34 -8.25
CA ARG A 307 6.48 -27.62 -8.85
C ARG A 307 5.77 -27.69 -10.21
N LYS A 308 6.56 -27.61 -11.30
CA LYS A 308 6.06 -27.82 -12.66
C LYS A 308 5.60 -29.25 -12.83
#